data_cbaf43aebc0fe2a8e2d391ac0bad2754
#
_entry.id   cbaf43aebc0fe2a8e2d391ac0bad2754
#
_cell.length_a   1.000
_cell.length_b   1.000
_cell.length_c   1.000
_cell.angle_alpha   90.00
_cell.angle_beta   90.00
_cell.angle_gamma   90.00
#
_symmetry.space_group_name_H-M   'P 1'
#
loop_
_entity.id
_entity.type
_entity.pdbx_description
1 polymer ?
#
loop_
_entity_poly.entity_id
_entity_poly.type
_entity_poly.pdbx_seq_one_letter_code
_entity_poly.pdbx_strand_id
1 'polypeptide(L)'
;MKEYQSYNNQVLLGLLAESNEQAFTELYNRYWQKLFAIAYNRLREVQVAEDIVHDVFASLWAGREKNEIKSLENYLATAVKYMVLSKIKERSKERFYSKSSQEVQVFEIPVENSLHYKRILEILKTEVEHLPEKCRLIFKYSRNDGMPVKQIAQKLNISPKTVENQLGKAIKQLKLATRSFLNFFL
;
A
#
# COMPACT_ATOMS: atom_id res chain seq x y z
N MET A 1 21.81 -1.82 24.95
CA MET A 1 21.33 -1.18 23.70
C MET A 1 22.20 -1.39 22.47
N LYS A 2 23.55 -1.39 22.58
CA LYS A 2 24.43 -1.62 21.39
C LYS A 2 24.35 -3.04 20.81
N GLU A 3 23.95 -4.02 21.56
CA GLU A 3 23.92 -5.43 21.16
C GLU A 3 22.86 -5.71 20.09
N TYR A 4 21.64 -5.21 20.24
CA TYR A 4 20.52 -5.42 19.30
C TYR A 4 20.73 -4.77 17.93
N GLN A 5 21.58 -3.72 17.87
CA GLN A 5 21.90 -3.05 16.61
C GLN A 5 22.69 -3.96 15.65
N SER A 6 23.42 -4.95 16.19
CA SER A 6 24.20 -5.91 15.38
C SER A 6 23.36 -7.07 14.84
N TYR A 7 22.16 -7.31 15.39
CA TYR A 7 21.32 -8.44 15.02
C TYR A 7 20.64 -8.21 13.67
N ASN A 8 20.53 -9.26 12.87
CA ASN A 8 19.75 -9.23 11.65
C ASN A 8 18.24 -9.32 11.96
N ASN A 9 17.41 -9.02 10.96
CA ASN A 9 15.95 -8.99 11.13
C ASN A 9 15.35 -10.33 11.57
N GLN A 10 15.93 -11.47 11.18
CA GLN A 10 15.42 -12.78 11.56
C GLN A 10 15.65 -13.07 13.05
N VAL A 11 16.81 -12.70 13.57
CA VAL A 11 17.12 -12.80 15.01
C VAL A 11 16.19 -11.90 15.81
N LEU A 12 15.99 -10.64 15.36
CA LEU A 12 15.10 -9.70 16.04
C LEU A 12 13.64 -10.18 16.00
N LEU A 13 13.18 -10.81 14.91
CA LEU A 13 11.84 -11.40 14.84
C LEU A 13 11.69 -12.60 15.77
N GLY A 14 12.72 -13.43 15.92
CA GLY A 14 12.72 -14.52 16.90
C GLY A 14 12.57 -14.00 18.33
N LEU A 15 13.39 -13.01 18.70
CA LEU A 15 13.29 -12.35 20.02
C LEU A 15 11.95 -11.62 20.21
N LEU A 16 11.40 -11.04 19.16
CA LEU A 16 10.08 -10.41 19.20
C LEU A 16 8.98 -11.44 19.52
N ALA A 17 9.05 -12.64 18.94
CA ALA A 17 8.12 -13.73 19.24
C ALA A 17 8.17 -14.16 20.71
N GLU A 18 9.34 -14.01 21.35
CA GLU A 18 9.54 -14.22 22.81
C GLU A 18 9.15 -12.99 23.65
N SER A 19 8.45 -12.03 23.07
CA SER A 19 8.00 -10.77 23.72
C SER A 19 9.14 -9.86 24.20
N ASN A 20 10.28 -9.87 23.52
CA ASN A 20 11.40 -9.03 23.87
C ASN A 20 11.18 -7.58 23.39
N GLU A 21 10.94 -6.67 24.34
CA GLU A 21 10.68 -5.25 24.08
C GLU A 21 11.87 -4.51 23.47
N GLN A 22 13.11 -4.93 23.77
CA GLN A 22 14.30 -4.30 23.23
C GLN A 22 14.48 -4.64 21.75
N ALA A 23 14.15 -5.87 21.35
CA ALA A 23 14.11 -6.27 19.94
C ALA A 23 13.03 -5.47 19.18
N PHE A 24 11.87 -5.26 19.78
CA PHE A 24 10.83 -4.39 19.20
C PHE A 24 11.31 -2.95 19.03
N THR A 25 11.93 -2.38 20.05
CA THR A 25 12.48 -1.01 20.01
C THR A 25 13.52 -0.86 18.89
N GLU A 26 14.39 -1.87 18.72
CA GLU A 26 15.37 -1.84 17.63
C GLU A 26 14.71 -1.90 16.25
N LEU A 27 13.72 -2.76 16.06
CA LEU A 27 12.95 -2.83 14.82
C LEU A 27 12.21 -1.52 14.53
N TYR A 28 11.60 -0.93 15.56
CA TYR A 28 10.94 0.37 15.46
C TYR A 28 11.92 1.45 14.98
N ASN A 29 13.07 1.58 15.63
CA ASN A 29 14.07 2.58 15.28
C ASN A 29 14.63 2.42 13.86
N ARG A 30 14.81 1.17 13.38
CA ARG A 30 15.28 0.88 12.02
C ARG A 30 14.32 1.29 10.93
N TYR A 31 13.03 1.11 11.18
CA TYR A 31 12.04 1.18 10.12
C TYR A 31 11.12 2.39 10.21
N TRP A 32 10.98 3.03 11.38
CA TRP A 32 10.04 4.11 11.60
C TRP A 32 10.15 5.22 10.54
N GLN A 33 11.33 5.75 10.31
CA GLN A 33 11.53 6.84 9.34
C GLN A 33 11.17 6.44 7.91
N LYS A 34 11.53 5.22 7.50
CA LYS A 34 11.21 4.71 6.16
C LYS A 34 9.71 4.54 5.96
N LEU A 35 9.03 3.99 6.96
CA LEU A 35 7.58 3.76 6.93
C LEU A 35 6.82 5.08 6.98
N PHE A 36 7.25 6.00 7.83
CA PHE A 36 6.71 7.36 7.88
C PHE A 36 6.82 8.07 6.54
N ALA A 37 7.99 8.03 5.90
CA ALA A 37 8.16 8.62 4.57
C ALA A 37 7.22 8.03 3.53
N ILE A 38 6.96 6.70 3.57
CA ILE A 38 6.00 6.04 2.67
C ILE A 38 4.57 6.57 2.91
N ALA A 39 4.14 6.68 4.18
CA ALA A 39 2.81 7.16 4.54
C ALA A 39 2.65 8.65 4.22
N TYR A 40 3.60 9.47 4.68
CA TYR A 40 3.58 10.92 4.50
C TYR A 40 3.61 11.34 3.03
N ASN A 41 4.42 10.70 2.19
CA ASN A 41 4.48 10.99 0.75
C ASN A 41 3.13 10.79 0.04
N ARG A 42 2.26 9.95 0.59
CA ARG A 42 0.92 9.68 0.04
C ARG A 42 -0.17 10.54 0.63
N LEU A 43 -0.11 10.80 1.93
CA LEU A 43 -1.19 11.48 2.67
C LEU A 43 -0.93 12.96 2.85
N ARG A 44 0.36 13.38 2.91
CA ARG A 44 0.81 14.75 3.15
C ARG A 44 0.34 15.34 4.48
N GLU A 45 0.00 14.48 5.44
CA GLU A 45 -0.43 14.83 6.79
C GLU A 45 0.42 14.10 7.80
N VAL A 46 1.15 14.84 8.63
CA VAL A 46 2.12 14.32 9.59
C VAL A 46 1.44 13.38 10.60
N GLN A 47 0.41 13.86 11.30
CA GLN A 47 -0.29 13.09 12.33
C GLN A 47 -0.85 11.77 11.80
N VAL A 48 -1.53 11.81 10.64
CA VAL A 48 -2.11 10.60 10.04
C VAL A 48 -1.03 9.62 9.57
N ALA A 49 0.12 10.13 9.11
CA ALA A 49 1.25 9.28 8.74
C ALA A 49 1.89 8.62 9.97
N GLU A 50 2.01 9.33 11.09
CA GLU A 50 2.48 8.81 12.37
C GLU A 50 1.54 7.74 12.92
N ASP A 51 0.24 8.01 12.95
CA ASP A 51 -0.78 7.06 13.41
C ASP A 51 -0.70 5.74 12.62
N ILE A 52 -0.60 5.82 11.29
CA ILE A 52 -0.46 4.62 10.46
C ILE A 52 0.80 3.82 10.81
N VAL A 53 1.92 4.49 11.04
CA VAL A 53 3.16 3.79 11.40
C VAL A 53 3.04 3.15 12.79
N HIS A 54 2.44 3.83 13.75
CA HIS A 54 2.16 3.29 15.08
C HIS A 54 1.27 2.06 14.99
N ASP A 55 0.18 2.12 14.22
CA ASP A 55 -0.75 1.00 14.03
C ASP A 55 -0.07 -0.22 13.37
N VAL A 56 0.84 0.01 12.41
CA VAL A 56 1.63 -1.05 11.78
C VAL A 56 2.53 -1.76 12.80
N PHE A 57 3.22 -1.00 13.66
CA PHE A 57 4.06 -1.57 14.70
C PHE A 57 3.24 -2.23 15.81
N ALA A 58 2.10 -1.66 16.19
CA ALA A 58 1.16 -2.28 17.12
C ALA A 58 0.64 -3.64 16.58
N SER A 59 0.32 -3.70 15.29
CA SER A 59 -0.09 -4.93 14.62
C SER A 59 1.04 -5.96 14.54
N LEU A 60 2.29 -5.52 14.32
CA LEU A 60 3.46 -6.39 14.36
C LEU A 60 3.64 -7.00 15.76
N TRP A 61 3.54 -6.20 16.81
CA TRP A 61 3.62 -6.65 18.19
C TRP A 61 2.48 -7.59 18.56
N ALA A 62 1.25 -7.26 18.22
CA ALA A 62 0.08 -8.07 18.49
C ALA A 62 0.13 -9.45 17.79
N GLY A 63 0.70 -9.48 16.57
CA GLY A 63 0.85 -10.72 15.79
C GLY A 63 2.16 -11.48 15.99
N ARG A 64 3.03 -11.08 16.93
CA ARG A 64 4.41 -11.56 17.07
C ARG A 64 4.57 -13.07 17.21
N GLU A 65 3.62 -13.74 17.83
CA GLU A 65 3.66 -15.20 18.06
C GLU A 65 3.14 -16.03 16.87
N LYS A 66 2.32 -15.41 16.00
CA LYS A 66 1.56 -16.12 14.96
C LYS A 66 2.09 -15.89 13.54
N ASN A 67 2.88 -14.84 13.36
CA ASN A 67 3.29 -14.40 12.02
C ASN A 67 4.62 -15.03 11.61
N GLU A 68 4.59 -15.95 10.66
CA GLU A 68 5.79 -16.37 9.93
C GLU A 68 6.21 -15.27 8.92
N ILE A 69 6.99 -14.29 9.37
CA ILE A 69 7.45 -13.18 8.53
C ILE A 69 8.74 -13.59 7.81
N LYS A 70 8.64 -13.93 6.52
CA LYS A 70 9.80 -14.28 5.68
C LYS A 70 10.67 -13.06 5.35
N SER A 71 10.07 -11.89 5.17
CA SER A 71 10.75 -10.62 4.91
C SER A 71 10.05 -9.52 5.67
N LEU A 72 10.69 -9.03 6.74
CA LEU A 72 10.15 -7.96 7.56
C LEU A 72 9.95 -6.67 6.77
N GLU A 73 10.90 -6.31 5.91
CA GLU A 73 10.80 -5.10 5.08
C GLU A 73 9.58 -5.11 4.17
N ASN A 74 9.34 -6.24 3.49
CA ASN A 74 8.18 -6.40 2.62
C ASN A 74 6.87 -6.41 3.42
N TYR A 75 6.86 -7.05 4.59
CA TYR A 75 5.71 -7.07 5.49
C TYR A 75 5.32 -5.66 5.92
N LEU A 76 6.26 -4.91 6.51
CA LEU A 76 6.03 -3.55 6.99
C LEU A 76 5.64 -2.59 5.86
N ALA A 77 6.36 -2.62 4.73
CA ALA A 77 6.03 -1.77 3.58
C ALA A 77 4.64 -2.09 3.00
N THR A 78 4.23 -3.35 3.01
CA THR A 78 2.90 -3.77 2.55
C THR A 78 1.81 -3.32 3.53
N ALA A 79 2.04 -3.47 4.84
CA ALA A 79 1.12 -3.04 5.88
C ALA A 79 0.85 -1.53 5.82
N VAL A 80 1.91 -0.71 5.75
CA VAL A 80 1.77 0.75 5.58
C VAL A 80 0.99 1.10 4.32
N LYS A 81 1.34 0.50 3.17
CA LYS A 81 0.63 0.77 1.90
C LYS A 81 -0.85 0.41 2.00
N TYR A 82 -1.18 -0.70 2.65
CA TYR A 82 -2.56 -1.11 2.85
C TYR A 82 -3.34 -0.10 3.72
N MET A 83 -2.76 0.33 4.85
CA MET A 83 -3.40 1.33 5.74
C MET A 83 -3.57 2.69 5.06
N VAL A 84 -2.56 3.14 4.31
CA VAL A 84 -2.64 4.36 3.49
C VAL A 84 -3.79 4.28 2.48
N LEU A 85 -3.90 3.16 1.74
CA LEU A 85 -4.99 2.97 0.79
C LEU A 85 -6.36 2.92 1.46
N SER A 86 -6.45 2.28 2.65
CA SER A 86 -7.67 2.26 3.46
C SER A 86 -8.09 3.67 3.86
N LYS A 87 -7.13 4.49 4.31
CA LYS A 87 -7.40 5.88 4.71
C LYS A 87 -7.82 6.77 3.55
N ILE A 88 -7.19 6.62 2.38
CA ILE A 88 -7.59 7.31 1.15
C ILE A 88 -9.03 6.93 0.76
N LYS A 89 -9.37 5.63 0.86
CA LYS A 89 -10.71 5.13 0.54
C LYS A 89 -11.78 5.65 1.51
N GLU A 90 -11.48 5.70 2.80
CA GLU A 90 -12.33 6.28 3.84
C GLU A 90 -12.65 7.74 3.53
N ARG A 91 -11.65 8.57 3.30
CA ARG A 91 -11.80 9.98 2.92
C ARG A 91 -12.59 10.18 1.62
N SER A 92 -12.37 9.30 0.65
CA SER A 92 -13.13 9.35 -0.61
C SER A 92 -14.62 9.08 -0.37
N LYS A 93 -14.97 8.16 0.54
CA LYS A 93 -16.36 7.91 0.94
C LYS A 93 -16.96 9.10 1.69
N GLU A 94 -16.24 9.65 2.67
CA GLU A 94 -16.69 10.83 3.42
C GLU A 94 -16.99 12.00 2.49
N ARG A 95 -16.11 12.25 1.51
CA ARG A 95 -16.33 13.27 0.47
C ARG A 95 -17.55 12.98 -0.42
N PHE A 96 -17.85 11.71 -0.68
CA PHE A 96 -19.03 11.33 -1.46
C PHE A 96 -20.32 11.58 -0.68
N TYR A 97 -20.33 11.32 0.62
CA TYR A 97 -21.49 11.57 1.48
C TYR A 97 -21.64 13.04 1.88
N SER A 98 -20.57 13.81 1.99
CA SER A 98 -20.61 15.24 2.29
C SER A 98 -20.88 16.14 1.07
N LYS A 99 -20.86 15.60 -0.14
CA LYS A 99 -21.19 16.35 -1.38
C LYS A 99 -22.66 16.75 -1.52
N SER A 100 -23.51 16.51 -0.51
CA SER A 100 -24.83 17.18 -0.47
C SER A 100 -24.79 18.59 0.13
N SER A 101 -23.64 19.07 0.62
CA SER A 101 -23.51 20.43 1.15
C SER A 101 -22.05 20.87 1.15
N GLN A 102 -21.75 21.89 0.33
CA GLN A 102 -20.56 22.76 0.35
C GLN A 102 -19.28 22.35 -0.40
N GLU A 103 -18.80 23.34 -1.08
CA GLU A 103 -17.57 23.61 -1.82
C GLU A 103 -16.35 22.73 -1.59
N VAL A 104 -15.84 22.24 -2.70
CA VAL A 104 -14.57 21.52 -2.83
C VAL A 104 -13.42 22.47 -2.54
N GLN A 105 -12.78 22.36 -1.39
CA GLN A 105 -11.40 22.82 -1.24
C GLN A 105 -10.49 21.93 -2.08
N VAL A 106 -10.09 22.44 -3.21
CA VAL A 106 -9.04 21.87 -4.06
C VAL A 106 -7.74 21.98 -3.28
N PHE A 107 -7.21 20.86 -2.79
CA PHE A 107 -5.83 20.82 -2.32
C PHE A 107 -4.93 21.11 -3.52
N GLU A 108 -4.30 22.26 -3.54
CA GLU A 108 -3.26 22.59 -4.48
C GLU A 108 -2.06 21.67 -4.25
N ILE A 109 -1.96 20.64 -5.09
CA ILE A 109 -0.73 19.89 -5.26
C ILE A 109 0.26 20.86 -5.90
N PRO A 110 1.50 21.02 -5.38
CA PRO A 110 2.49 21.87 -6.00
C PRO A 110 2.55 21.59 -7.52
N VAL A 111 2.49 22.62 -8.34
CA VAL A 111 2.24 22.53 -9.79
C VAL A 111 3.22 21.58 -10.50
N GLU A 112 4.48 21.52 -10.06
CA GLU A 112 5.51 20.65 -10.62
C GLU A 112 5.22 19.15 -10.38
N ASN A 113 4.76 18.76 -9.20
CA ASN A 113 4.37 17.38 -8.91
C ASN A 113 3.04 16.98 -9.57
N SER A 114 2.17 17.94 -9.87
CA SER A 114 0.87 17.74 -10.51
C SER A 114 0.99 17.26 -11.96
N LEU A 115 1.93 17.80 -12.73
CA LEU A 115 2.15 17.42 -14.13
C LEU A 115 2.72 16.00 -14.24
N HIS A 116 3.70 15.65 -13.42
CA HIS A 116 4.25 14.29 -13.36
C HIS A 116 3.21 13.27 -12.92
N TYR A 117 2.41 13.60 -11.91
CA TYR A 117 1.35 12.73 -11.45
C TYR A 117 0.25 12.51 -12.50
N LYS A 118 -0.19 13.57 -13.17
CA LYS A 118 -1.16 13.49 -14.28
C LYS A 118 -0.63 12.59 -15.40
N ARG A 119 0.64 12.76 -15.78
CA ARG A 119 1.27 11.96 -16.83
C ARG A 119 1.39 10.48 -16.47
N ILE A 120 1.74 10.16 -15.21
CA ILE A 120 1.72 8.77 -14.71
C ILE A 120 0.30 8.19 -14.73
N LEU A 121 -0.70 8.97 -14.33
CA LEU A 121 -2.10 8.52 -14.37
C LEU A 121 -2.59 8.27 -15.80
N GLU A 122 -2.20 9.11 -16.75
CA GLU A 122 -2.52 8.93 -18.18
C GLU A 122 -1.88 7.65 -18.74
N ILE A 123 -0.59 7.43 -18.44
CA ILE A 123 0.10 6.19 -18.82
C ILE A 123 -0.61 4.98 -18.21
N LEU A 124 -0.89 5.01 -16.91
CA LEU A 124 -1.59 3.91 -16.24
C LEU A 124 -2.98 3.67 -16.84
N LYS A 125 -3.72 4.73 -17.16
CA LYS A 125 -5.04 4.64 -17.80
C LYS A 125 -4.95 3.99 -19.17
N THR A 126 -3.99 4.41 -19.98
CA THR A 126 -3.72 3.84 -21.31
C THR A 126 -3.33 2.36 -21.21
N GLU A 127 -2.42 2.03 -20.29
CA GLU A 127 -1.97 0.64 -20.09
C GLU A 127 -3.09 -0.27 -19.57
N VAL A 128 -4.01 0.25 -18.75
CA VAL A 128 -5.18 -0.50 -18.31
C VAL A 128 -6.09 -0.84 -19.50
N GLU A 129 -6.24 0.07 -20.47
CA GLU A 129 -7.03 -0.19 -21.69
C GLU A 129 -6.34 -1.22 -22.62
N HIS A 130 -5.01 -1.32 -22.57
CA HIS A 130 -4.24 -2.33 -23.30
C HIS A 130 -4.24 -3.73 -22.65
N LEU A 131 -4.75 -3.87 -21.43
CA LEU A 131 -4.90 -5.19 -20.81
C LEU A 131 -5.88 -6.06 -21.62
N PRO A 132 -5.63 -7.40 -21.70
CA PRO A 132 -6.62 -8.33 -22.25
C PRO A 132 -7.99 -8.15 -21.59
N GLU A 133 -9.06 -8.27 -22.33
CA GLU A 133 -10.42 -7.89 -21.92
C GLU A 133 -10.81 -8.46 -20.54
N LYS A 134 -10.64 -9.77 -20.33
CA LYS A 134 -10.96 -10.42 -19.04
C LYS A 134 -10.06 -9.90 -17.90
N CYS A 135 -8.78 -9.65 -18.18
CA CYS A 135 -7.83 -9.10 -17.21
C CYS A 135 -8.22 -7.68 -16.81
N ARG A 136 -8.54 -6.85 -17.80
CA ARG A 136 -8.99 -5.46 -17.62
C ARG A 136 -10.29 -5.37 -16.80
N LEU A 137 -11.27 -6.23 -17.12
CA LEU A 137 -12.55 -6.27 -16.40
C LEU A 137 -12.33 -6.63 -14.93
N ILE A 138 -11.55 -7.66 -14.64
CA ILE A 138 -11.21 -8.07 -13.28
C ILE A 138 -10.46 -6.96 -12.54
N PHE A 139 -9.53 -6.29 -13.23
CA PHE A 139 -8.79 -5.17 -12.65
C PHE A 139 -9.72 -3.99 -12.30
N LYS A 140 -10.65 -3.62 -13.21
CA LYS A 140 -11.65 -2.57 -12.95
C LYS A 140 -12.54 -2.92 -11.76
N TYR A 141 -13.09 -4.12 -11.68
CA TYR A 141 -13.89 -4.57 -10.53
C TYR A 141 -13.11 -4.49 -9.21
N SER A 142 -11.83 -4.86 -9.22
CA SER A 142 -11.02 -4.82 -8.01
C SER A 142 -10.63 -3.40 -7.59
N ARG A 143 -10.27 -2.52 -8.54
CA ARG A 143 -9.67 -1.21 -8.25
C ARG A 143 -10.66 -0.05 -8.28
N ASN A 144 -11.60 -0.06 -9.24
CA ASN A 144 -12.59 1.01 -9.35
C ASN A 144 -13.80 0.73 -8.45
N ASP A 145 -14.28 -0.53 -8.47
CA ASP A 145 -15.50 -0.90 -7.73
C ASP A 145 -15.17 -1.44 -6.32
N GLY A 146 -13.89 -1.65 -6.02
CA GLY A 146 -13.42 -2.13 -4.71
C GLY A 146 -13.92 -3.54 -4.34
N MET A 147 -14.30 -4.36 -5.34
CA MET A 147 -14.86 -5.69 -5.10
C MET A 147 -13.80 -6.67 -4.58
N PRO A 148 -14.11 -7.46 -3.53
CA PRO A 148 -13.25 -8.54 -3.05
C PRO A 148 -13.10 -9.65 -4.10
N VAL A 149 -11.96 -10.35 -4.09
CA VAL A 149 -11.66 -11.46 -5.01
C VAL A 149 -12.79 -12.50 -5.08
N LYS A 150 -13.38 -12.86 -3.95
CA LYS A 150 -14.49 -13.84 -3.89
C LYS A 150 -15.73 -13.35 -4.65
N GLN A 151 -16.09 -12.08 -4.51
CA GLN A 151 -17.24 -11.50 -5.22
C GLN A 151 -16.99 -11.38 -6.73
N ILE A 152 -15.77 -11.01 -7.14
CA ILE A 152 -15.39 -10.98 -8.56
C ILE A 152 -15.47 -12.39 -9.16
N ALA A 153 -14.98 -13.41 -8.43
CA ALA A 153 -15.01 -14.80 -8.83
C ALA A 153 -16.45 -15.28 -9.06
N GLN A 154 -17.35 -15.00 -8.13
CA GLN A 154 -18.80 -15.32 -8.25
C GLN A 154 -19.44 -14.58 -9.42
N LYS A 155 -19.20 -13.27 -9.54
CA LYS A 155 -19.79 -12.44 -10.61
C LYS A 155 -19.39 -12.88 -12.00
N LEU A 156 -18.15 -13.36 -12.17
CA LEU A 156 -17.61 -13.80 -13.46
C LEU A 156 -17.66 -15.32 -13.67
N ASN A 157 -18.23 -16.07 -12.71
CA ASN A 157 -18.28 -17.53 -12.71
C ASN A 157 -16.90 -18.20 -12.97
N ILE A 158 -15.88 -17.74 -12.24
CA ILE A 158 -14.50 -18.26 -12.30
C ILE A 158 -13.95 -18.53 -10.90
N SER A 159 -12.85 -19.27 -10.79
CA SER A 159 -12.26 -19.53 -9.50
C SER A 159 -11.60 -18.26 -8.90
N PRO A 160 -11.58 -18.11 -7.55
CA PRO A 160 -10.81 -17.04 -6.88
C PRO A 160 -9.34 -17.02 -7.32
N LYS A 161 -8.75 -18.19 -7.53
CA LYS A 161 -7.36 -18.33 -8.00
C LYS A 161 -7.18 -17.75 -9.41
N THR A 162 -8.18 -17.91 -10.27
CA THR A 162 -8.16 -17.29 -11.60
C THR A 162 -8.19 -15.76 -11.49
N VAL A 163 -9.00 -15.20 -10.60
CA VAL A 163 -9.05 -13.75 -10.34
C VAL A 163 -7.69 -13.24 -9.87
N GLU A 164 -7.08 -13.91 -8.87
CA GLU A 164 -5.74 -13.55 -8.36
C GLU A 164 -4.67 -13.58 -9.46
N ASN A 165 -4.67 -14.62 -10.29
CA ASN A 165 -3.74 -14.75 -11.39
C ASN A 165 -3.90 -13.62 -12.43
N GLN A 166 -5.14 -13.24 -12.77
CA GLN A 166 -5.41 -12.13 -13.69
C GLN A 166 -5.00 -10.78 -13.09
N LEU A 167 -5.26 -10.54 -11.80
CA LEU A 167 -4.80 -9.35 -11.09
C LEU A 167 -3.27 -9.28 -11.06
N GLY A 168 -2.60 -10.42 -10.81
CA GLY A 168 -1.14 -10.50 -10.84
C GLY A 168 -0.55 -10.13 -12.21
N LYS A 169 -1.16 -10.61 -13.30
CA LYS A 169 -0.77 -10.25 -14.67
C LYS A 169 -0.96 -8.76 -14.94
N ALA A 170 -2.12 -8.19 -14.59
CA ALA A 170 -2.38 -6.77 -14.72
C ALA A 170 -1.33 -5.92 -13.98
N ILE A 171 -1.09 -6.23 -12.71
CA ILE A 171 -0.13 -5.50 -11.88
C ILE A 171 1.29 -5.59 -12.45
N LYS A 172 1.68 -6.77 -12.96
CA LYS A 172 3.01 -6.95 -13.58
C LYS A 172 3.17 -6.07 -14.82
N GLN A 173 2.18 -6.04 -15.69
CA GLN A 173 2.20 -5.22 -16.91
C GLN A 173 2.25 -3.72 -16.57
N LEU A 174 1.40 -3.25 -15.65
CA LEU A 174 1.37 -1.86 -15.22
C LEU A 174 2.69 -1.42 -14.54
N LYS A 175 3.32 -2.32 -13.75
CA LYS A 175 4.64 -2.04 -13.17
C LYS A 175 5.74 -1.91 -14.22
N LEU A 176 5.70 -2.69 -15.29
CA LEU A 176 6.68 -2.61 -16.37
C LEU A 176 6.55 -1.27 -17.11
N ALA A 177 5.33 -0.86 -17.44
CA ALA A 177 5.06 0.41 -18.09
C ALA A 177 5.51 1.63 -17.26
N THR A 178 5.23 1.61 -15.95
CA THR A 178 5.65 2.70 -15.06
C THR A 178 7.16 2.68 -14.76
N ARG A 179 7.81 1.52 -14.76
CA ARG A 179 9.25 1.40 -14.55
C ARG A 179 10.06 2.03 -15.70
N SER A 180 9.64 1.82 -16.92
CA SER A 180 10.26 2.45 -18.08
C SER A 180 10.21 3.99 -17.99
N PHE A 181 9.10 4.51 -17.49
CA PHE A 181 8.93 5.95 -17.29
C PHE A 181 9.78 6.47 -16.11
N LEU A 182 9.85 5.76 -15.00
CA LEU A 182 10.65 6.15 -13.83
C LEU A 182 12.16 6.10 -14.13
N ASN A 183 12.63 5.15 -14.93
CA ASN A 183 14.04 5.06 -15.35
C ASN A 183 14.46 6.17 -16.34
N PHE A 184 13.52 6.82 -17.00
CA PHE A 184 13.80 7.95 -17.91
C PHE A 184 13.98 9.28 -17.15
N PHE A 185 13.53 9.36 -15.87
CA PHE A 185 13.55 10.57 -15.05
C PHE A 185 14.46 10.46 -13.80
N LEU A 186 15.13 9.34 -13.58
CA LEU A 186 16.22 9.16 -12.62
C LEU A 186 17.58 9.18 -13.32
#